data_96d0a41c1dd199965db97676fe23eeb8
#
_entry.id   96d0a41c1dd199965db97676fe23eeb8
#
_cell.length_a   1.000
_cell.length_b   1.000
_cell.length_c   1.000
_cell.angle_alpha   90.00
_cell.angle_beta   90.00
_cell.angle_gamma   90.00
#
_symmetry.space_group_name_H-M   'P 1'
#
loop_
_entity.id
_entity.type
_entity.pdbx_description
1 polymer ?
#
loop_
_entity_poly.entity_id
_entity_poly.type
_entity_poly.pdbx_seq_one_letter_code
_entity_poly.pdbx_strand_id
1 'polypeptide(L)'
;LQISWTFLLLIVLAHMGTAWVLFSLVGEAMADSLTDWVYFYVVVSSTVGFGDFSPTTIAGEWIASLYLIPGGISLFAALIGKATVTLSNFWRLQMQGQGDFSHLSGHTLVIGWHGETTERILDILKADKGLPDEVVLCVTKEMSNPRPADLKFIKGESFSNAELLKRA
;
A
#
# COMPACT_ATOMS: atom_id res chain seq x y z
N LEU A 1 4.54 18.21 -3.34
CA LEU A 1 4.38 18.07 -1.88
C LEU A 1 4.04 16.61 -1.58
N GLN A 2 4.99 15.88 -0.96
CA GLN A 2 4.70 14.54 -0.46
C GLN A 2 4.07 14.66 0.94
N ILE A 3 2.76 14.49 1.00
CA ILE A 3 2.04 14.42 2.28
C ILE A 3 2.51 13.18 3.03
N SER A 4 2.98 13.32 4.29
CA SER A 4 3.37 12.17 5.11
C SER A 4 2.14 11.35 5.54
N TRP A 5 2.31 10.07 5.83
CA TRP A 5 1.24 9.23 6.38
C TRP A 5 0.75 9.73 7.72
N THR A 6 1.68 10.20 8.57
CA THR A 6 1.36 10.76 9.89
C THR A 6 0.48 12.00 9.77
N PHE A 7 0.82 12.91 8.85
CA PHE A 7 0.05 14.12 8.63
C PHE A 7 -1.36 13.83 8.13
N LEU A 8 -1.50 12.90 7.18
CA LEU A 8 -2.81 12.49 6.67
C LEU A 8 -3.67 11.85 7.77
N LEU A 9 -3.07 10.98 8.59
CA LEU A 9 -3.76 10.37 9.72
C LEU A 9 -4.23 11.42 10.73
N LEU A 10 -3.39 12.41 11.06
CA LEU A 10 -3.76 13.49 11.97
C LEU A 10 -4.94 14.33 11.45
N ILE A 11 -4.98 14.62 10.15
CA ILE A 11 -6.12 15.34 9.55
C ILE A 11 -7.40 14.49 9.63
N VAL A 12 -7.32 13.19 9.34
CA VAL A 12 -8.48 12.29 9.44
C VAL A 12 -9.01 12.26 10.89
N LEU A 13 -8.12 12.10 11.86
CA LEU A 13 -8.50 12.08 13.28
C LEU A 13 -9.07 13.43 13.74
N ALA A 14 -8.51 14.54 13.29
CA ALA A 14 -8.99 15.87 13.60
C ALA A 14 -10.39 16.11 13.00
N HIS A 15 -10.61 15.74 11.73
CA HIS A 15 -11.91 15.84 11.08
C HIS A 15 -12.96 14.96 11.76
N MET A 16 -12.61 13.70 12.05
CA MET A 16 -13.49 12.76 12.76
C MET A 16 -13.85 13.27 14.16
N GLY A 17 -12.88 13.78 14.91
CA GLY A 17 -13.10 14.33 16.25
C GLY A 17 -13.94 15.60 16.23
N THR A 18 -13.70 16.50 15.29
CA THR A 18 -14.51 17.74 15.13
C THR A 18 -15.96 17.38 14.76
N ALA A 19 -16.14 16.45 13.83
CA ALA A 19 -17.47 15.96 13.47
C ALA A 19 -18.17 15.34 14.67
N TRP A 20 -17.49 14.51 15.47
CA TRP A 20 -18.05 13.94 16.69
C TRP A 20 -18.57 14.99 17.65
N VAL A 21 -17.77 16.02 17.91
CA VAL A 21 -18.19 17.14 18.77
C VAL A 21 -19.42 17.84 18.21
N LEU A 22 -19.46 18.12 16.92
CA LEU A 22 -20.61 18.78 16.29
C LEU A 22 -21.89 17.94 16.40
N PHE A 23 -21.82 16.64 16.15
CA PHE A 23 -22.97 15.73 16.24
C PHE A 23 -23.42 15.53 17.70
N SER A 24 -22.48 15.46 18.65
CA SER A 24 -22.79 15.42 20.09
C SER A 24 -23.51 16.69 20.56
N LEU A 25 -23.12 17.87 20.09
CA LEU A 25 -23.72 19.15 20.44
C LEU A 25 -25.19 19.28 19.99
N VAL A 26 -25.53 18.61 18.88
CA VAL A 26 -26.91 18.62 18.35
C VAL A 26 -27.73 17.42 18.80
N GLY A 27 -27.17 16.55 19.65
CA GLY A 27 -27.88 15.44 20.31
C GLY A 27 -28.18 14.25 19.37
N GLU A 28 -27.31 13.96 18.42
CA GLU A 28 -27.46 12.81 17.52
C GLU A 28 -27.00 11.51 18.19
N ALA A 29 -27.84 10.49 18.18
CA ALA A 29 -27.65 9.23 18.91
C ALA A 29 -26.34 8.48 18.48
N MET A 30 -25.90 8.61 17.23
CA MET A 30 -24.65 7.99 16.79
C MET A 30 -23.42 8.57 17.48
N ALA A 31 -23.51 9.73 18.12
CA ALA A 31 -22.42 10.36 18.85
C ALA A 31 -22.36 9.98 20.33
N ASP A 32 -23.34 9.22 20.84
CA ASP A 32 -23.41 8.81 22.25
C ASP A 32 -22.40 7.72 22.60
N SER A 33 -22.03 6.89 21.62
CA SER A 33 -21.06 5.81 21.74
C SER A 33 -19.88 6.02 20.78
N LEU A 34 -18.65 5.87 21.30
CA LEU A 34 -17.46 5.95 20.46
C LEU A 34 -17.46 4.87 19.37
N THR A 35 -17.95 3.68 19.66
CA THR A 35 -18.03 2.57 18.70
C THR A 35 -18.97 2.91 17.56
N ASP A 36 -20.18 3.39 17.88
CA ASP A 36 -21.18 3.75 16.88
C ASP A 36 -20.74 4.95 16.06
N TRP A 37 -20.06 5.91 16.71
CA TRP A 37 -19.50 7.05 16.02
C TRP A 37 -18.42 6.66 15.00
N VAL A 38 -17.41 5.86 15.39
CA VAL A 38 -16.34 5.42 14.49
C VAL A 38 -16.91 4.61 13.33
N TYR A 39 -17.84 3.70 13.62
CA TYR A 39 -18.54 2.93 12.60
C TYR A 39 -19.27 3.84 11.61
N PHE A 40 -20.13 4.75 12.11
CA PHE A 40 -20.85 5.70 11.28
C PHE A 40 -19.92 6.54 10.41
N TYR A 41 -18.84 7.11 11.01
CA TYR A 41 -17.87 7.91 10.28
C TYR A 41 -17.21 7.14 9.14
N VAL A 42 -16.78 5.90 9.39
CA VAL A 42 -16.17 5.05 8.37
C VAL A 42 -17.16 4.69 7.28
N VAL A 43 -18.37 4.30 7.61
CA VAL A 43 -19.43 3.93 6.67
C VAL A 43 -19.81 5.10 5.74
N VAL A 44 -19.91 6.31 6.29
CA VAL A 44 -20.20 7.52 5.51
C VAL A 44 -19.00 7.91 4.65
N SER A 45 -17.80 7.99 5.23
CA SER A 45 -16.59 8.43 4.51
C SER A 45 -16.18 7.47 3.41
N SER A 46 -16.41 6.16 3.58
CA SER A 46 -16.16 5.14 2.56
C SER A 46 -17.25 5.05 1.48
N THR A 47 -18.31 5.86 1.59
CA THR A 47 -19.48 5.86 0.69
C THR A 47 -20.30 4.56 0.69
N VAL A 48 -20.14 3.69 1.69
CA VAL A 48 -20.92 2.45 1.82
C VAL A 48 -22.37 2.77 2.19
N GLY A 49 -22.60 3.61 3.22
CA GLY A 49 -23.90 4.15 3.56
C GLY A 49 -24.98 3.10 3.82
N PHE A 50 -24.82 2.22 4.82
CA PHE A 50 -25.84 1.21 5.12
C PHE A 50 -27.19 1.79 5.52
N GLY A 51 -27.22 3.05 6.03
CA GLY A 51 -28.46 3.73 6.40
C GLY A 51 -29.03 3.30 7.76
N ASP A 52 -28.28 2.55 8.53
CA ASP A 52 -28.61 2.13 9.90
C ASP A 52 -28.45 3.26 10.91
N PHE A 53 -27.53 4.19 10.65
CA PHE A 53 -27.40 5.48 11.31
C PHE A 53 -27.58 6.61 10.31
N SER A 54 -28.41 7.58 10.66
CA SER A 54 -28.60 8.82 9.89
C SER A 54 -28.91 9.98 10.84
N PRO A 55 -28.56 11.23 10.51
CA PRO A 55 -28.97 12.38 11.29
C PRO A 55 -30.49 12.49 11.39
N THR A 56 -30.99 12.85 12.56
CA THR A 56 -32.42 12.98 12.84
C THR A 56 -32.85 14.43 13.07
N THR A 57 -31.86 15.30 13.35
CA THR A 57 -32.09 16.73 13.54
C THR A 57 -31.79 17.52 12.30
N ILE A 58 -32.46 18.63 12.05
CA ILE A 58 -32.17 19.54 10.92
C ILE A 58 -30.70 20.02 10.99
N ALA A 59 -30.20 20.31 12.19
CA ALA A 59 -28.83 20.74 12.39
C ALA A 59 -27.82 19.61 12.05
N GLY A 60 -28.10 18.36 12.45
CA GLY A 60 -27.33 17.18 12.11
C GLY A 60 -27.27 16.94 10.60
N GLU A 61 -28.41 17.10 9.90
CA GLU A 61 -28.47 16.99 8.43
C GLU A 61 -27.56 18.04 7.73
N TRP A 62 -27.56 19.29 8.22
CA TRP A 62 -26.67 20.32 7.70
C TRP A 62 -25.19 20.04 7.99
N ILE A 63 -24.86 19.58 9.21
CA ILE A 63 -23.50 19.18 9.56
C ILE A 63 -23.04 18.01 8.68
N ALA A 64 -23.91 17.01 8.48
CA ALA A 64 -23.60 15.89 7.59
C ALA A 64 -23.32 16.38 6.15
N SER A 65 -24.22 17.19 5.60
CA SER A 65 -24.18 17.61 4.20
C SER A 65 -23.02 18.56 3.88
N LEU A 66 -22.66 19.49 4.79
CA LEU A 66 -21.69 20.53 4.53
C LEU A 66 -20.29 20.22 5.07
N TYR A 67 -20.19 19.40 6.11
CA TYR A 67 -18.92 19.11 6.76
C TYR A 67 -18.53 17.63 6.67
N LEU A 68 -19.35 16.72 7.25
CA LEU A 68 -18.98 15.32 7.38
C LEU A 68 -18.80 14.63 6.02
N ILE A 69 -19.78 14.72 5.14
CA ILE A 69 -19.78 14.00 3.85
C ILE A 69 -18.66 14.52 2.92
N PRO A 70 -18.59 15.84 2.62
CA PRO A 70 -17.54 16.32 1.70
C PRO A 70 -16.13 16.13 2.26
N GLY A 71 -15.93 16.39 3.56
CA GLY A 71 -14.65 16.22 4.21
C GLY A 71 -14.27 14.74 4.35
N GLY A 72 -15.17 13.89 4.82
CA GLY A 72 -14.96 12.46 5.00
C GLY A 72 -14.61 11.75 3.70
N ILE A 73 -15.41 11.99 2.64
CA ILE A 73 -15.15 11.40 1.29
C ILE A 73 -13.81 11.88 0.74
N SER A 74 -13.50 13.18 0.85
CA SER A 74 -12.24 13.74 0.36
C SER A 74 -11.03 13.13 1.05
N LEU A 75 -11.09 12.96 2.37
CA LEU A 75 -10.03 12.36 3.16
C LEU A 75 -9.88 10.87 2.88
N PHE A 76 -10.98 10.15 2.73
CA PHE A 76 -10.96 8.73 2.36
C PHE A 76 -10.36 8.53 0.96
N ALA A 77 -10.76 9.36 -0.02
CA ALA A 77 -10.18 9.35 -1.35
C ALA A 77 -8.66 9.65 -1.34
N ALA A 78 -8.21 10.58 -0.49
CA ALA A 78 -6.79 10.87 -0.30
C ALA A 78 -6.02 9.68 0.31
N LEU A 79 -6.61 8.95 1.26
CA LEU A 79 -6.03 7.72 1.83
C LEU A 79 -5.85 6.64 0.77
N ILE A 80 -6.91 6.35 -0.01
CA ILE A 80 -6.86 5.35 -1.08
C ILE A 80 -5.84 5.75 -2.16
N GLY A 81 -5.86 7.01 -2.60
CA GLY A 81 -4.91 7.53 -3.59
C GLY A 81 -3.46 7.39 -3.12
N LYS A 82 -3.17 7.74 -1.87
CA LYS A 82 -1.84 7.59 -1.29
C LYS A 82 -1.42 6.12 -1.17
N ALA A 83 -2.32 5.23 -0.73
CA ALA A 83 -2.06 3.80 -0.66
C ALA A 83 -1.75 3.22 -2.04
N THR A 84 -2.53 3.59 -3.06
CA THR A 84 -2.31 3.18 -4.45
C THR A 84 -0.95 3.61 -4.98
N VAL A 85 -0.56 4.88 -4.77
CA VAL A 85 0.75 5.39 -5.18
C VAL A 85 1.89 4.67 -4.45
N THR A 86 1.75 4.44 -3.14
CA THR A 86 2.76 3.73 -2.35
C THR A 86 2.96 2.30 -2.84
N LEU A 87 1.87 1.58 -3.08
CA LEU A 87 1.89 0.22 -3.60
C LEU A 87 2.48 0.16 -5.01
N SER A 88 2.06 1.07 -5.89
CA SER A 88 2.58 1.19 -7.26
C SER A 88 4.09 1.46 -7.28
N ASN A 89 4.58 2.35 -6.41
CA ASN A 89 6.01 2.60 -6.27
C ASN A 89 6.77 1.37 -5.77
N PHE A 90 6.22 0.65 -4.79
CA PHE A 90 6.82 -0.60 -4.31
C PHE A 90 6.99 -1.62 -5.45
N TRP A 91 5.93 -1.89 -6.23
CA TRP A 91 6.00 -2.79 -7.38
C TRP A 91 7.01 -2.31 -8.43
N ARG A 92 7.02 -1.00 -8.72
CA ARG A 92 7.97 -0.43 -9.68
C ARG A 92 9.41 -0.65 -9.27
N LEU A 93 9.75 -0.42 -8.00
CA LEU A 93 11.11 -0.66 -7.47
C LEU A 93 11.51 -2.12 -7.60
N GLN A 94 10.60 -3.05 -7.30
CA GLN A 94 10.84 -4.49 -7.47
C GLN A 94 11.09 -4.84 -8.95
N MET A 95 10.27 -4.33 -9.86
CA MET A 95 10.43 -4.57 -11.30
C MET A 95 11.71 -3.96 -11.87
N GLN A 96 12.19 -2.85 -11.31
CA GLN A 96 13.43 -2.18 -11.74
C GLN A 96 14.69 -2.74 -11.07
N GLY A 97 14.60 -3.77 -10.27
CA GLY A 97 15.74 -4.39 -9.59
C GLY A 97 16.35 -3.57 -8.47
N GLN A 98 15.55 -2.67 -7.88
CA GLN A 98 15.95 -1.87 -6.71
C GLN A 98 15.50 -2.50 -5.39
N GLY A 99 14.99 -3.74 -5.43
CA GLY A 99 14.62 -4.50 -4.24
C GLY A 99 15.83 -4.82 -3.35
N ASP A 100 15.53 -5.13 -2.10
CA ASP A 100 16.49 -5.64 -1.11
C ASP A 100 15.98 -6.99 -0.61
N PHE A 101 16.75 -8.02 -0.84
CA PHE A 101 16.46 -9.40 -0.49
C PHE A 101 17.48 -9.97 0.49
N SER A 102 18.30 -9.12 1.12
CA SER A 102 19.34 -9.50 2.10
C SER A 102 18.80 -10.29 3.30
N HIS A 103 17.49 -10.22 3.54
CA HIS A 103 16.80 -10.99 4.59
C HIS A 103 16.57 -12.46 4.24
N LEU A 104 16.75 -12.84 2.98
CA LEU A 104 16.61 -14.23 2.55
C LEU A 104 17.84 -15.05 2.93
N SER A 105 17.64 -16.30 3.26
CA SER A 105 18.71 -17.25 3.55
C SER A 105 18.51 -18.55 2.77
N GLY A 106 19.60 -19.11 2.23
CA GLY A 106 19.53 -20.37 1.50
C GLY A 106 18.86 -20.28 0.12
N HIS A 107 18.70 -19.09 -0.45
CA HIS A 107 18.14 -18.89 -1.79
C HIS A 107 19.17 -19.13 -2.89
N THR A 108 18.71 -19.35 -4.12
CA THR A 108 19.57 -19.53 -5.30
C THR A 108 19.82 -18.19 -5.98
N LEU A 109 21.10 -17.86 -6.21
CA LEU A 109 21.50 -16.64 -6.90
C LEU A 109 21.87 -16.96 -8.36
N VAL A 110 21.19 -16.32 -9.31
CA VAL A 110 21.52 -16.39 -10.75
C VAL A 110 22.13 -15.06 -11.17
N ILE A 111 23.36 -15.08 -11.70
CA ILE A 111 24.10 -13.89 -12.07
C ILE A 111 24.20 -13.79 -13.60
N GLY A 112 23.70 -12.66 -14.14
CA GLY A 112 23.71 -12.38 -15.56
C GLY A 112 22.44 -12.78 -16.28
N TRP A 113 22.22 -12.17 -17.45
CA TRP A 113 21.06 -12.42 -18.30
C TRP A 113 21.51 -12.66 -19.75
N HIS A 114 21.20 -13.84 -20.26
CA HIS A 114 21.53 -14.31 -21.62
C HIS A 114 20.30 -14.76 -22.41
N GLY A 115 19.17 -14.05 -22.23
CA GLY A 115 17.92 -14.34 -22.94
C GLY A 115 17.36 -15.74 -22.63
N GLU A 116 16.98 -16.47 -23.67
CA GLU A 116 16.36 -17.80 -23.57
C GLU A 116 17.18 -18.82 -22.76
N THR A 117 18.50 -18.72 -22.79
CA THR A 117 19.36 -19.63 -22.01
C THR A 117 19.13 -19.43 -20.52
N THR A 118 19.04 -18.18 -20.05
CA THR A 118 18.75 -17.89 -18.63
C THR A 118 17.34 -18.30 -18.27
N GLU A 119 16.36 -18.09 -19.14
CA GLU A 119 14.98 -18.52 -18.92
C GLU A 119 14.88 -20.04 -18.71
N ARG A 120 15.55 -20.81 -19.56
CA ARG A 120 15.61 -22.28 -19.43
C ARG A 120 16.28 -22.73 -18.12
N ILE A 121 17.35 -22.03 -17.71
CA ILE A 121 18.01 -22.31 -16.43
C ILE A 121 17.05 -22.04 -15.26
N LEU A 122 16.33 -20.92 -15.30
CA LEU A 122 15.34 -20.59 -14.27
C LEU A 122 14.21 -21.62 -14.20
N ASP A 123 13.74 -22.13 -15.33
CA ASP A 123 12.71 -23.18 -15.37
C ASP A 123 13.22 -24.49 -14.76
N ILE A 124 14.46 -24.89 -15.05
CA ILE A 124 15.10 -26.07 -14.47
C ILE A 124 15.27 -25.92 -12.96
N LEU A 125 15.78 -24.76 -12.51
CA LEU A 125 15.96 -24.48 -11.07
C LEU A 125 14.64 -24.54 -10.29
N LYS A 126 13.55 -24.06 -10.89
CA LYS A 126 12.21 -24.11 -10.26
C LYS A 126 11.55 -25.48 -10.31
N ALA A 127 11.90 -26.30 -11.28
CA ALA A 127 11.39 -27.68 -11.37
C ALA A 127 12.09 -28.64 -10.41
N ASP A 128 13.28 -28.31 -9.93
CA ASP A 128 14.07 -29.12 -9.03
C ASP A 128 13.64 -28.90 -7.57
N LYS A 129 12.90 -29.86 -7.02
CA LYS A 129 12.44 -29.84 -5.62
C LYS A 129 13.56 -29.94 -4.57
N GLY A 130 14.77 -30.23 -4.97
CA GLY A 130 15.96 -30.27 -4.10
C GLY A 130 16.60 -28.90 -3.88
N LEU A 131 16.21 -27.89 -4.66
CA LEU A 131 16.72 -26.54 -4.56
C LEU A 131 15.72 -25.60 -3.85
N PRO A 132 16.21 -24.49 -3.27
CA PRO A 132 15.33 -23.49 -2.67
C PRO A 132 14.35 -22.91 -3.69
N ASP A 133 13.08 -22.75 -3.28
CA ASP A 133 12.04 -22.15 -4.13
C ASP A 133 12.33 -20.67 -4.50
N GLU A 134 13.16 -20.01 -3.70
CA GLU A 134 13.49 -18.61 -3.84
C GLU A 134 14.71 -18.44 -4.75
N VAL A 135 14.50 -17.80 -5.89
CA VAL A 135 15.56 -17.47 -6.87
C VAL A 135 15.67 -15.96 -7.01
N VAL A 136 16.90 -15.45 -6.87
CA VAL A 136 17.24 -14.04 -7.08
C VAL A 136 18.09 -13.91 -8.33
N LEU A 137 17.59 -13.17 -9.32
CA LEU A 137 18.34 -12.84 -10.54
C LEU A 137 19.05 -11.50 -10.38
N CYS A 138 20.37 -11.52 -10.49
CA CYS A 138 21.22 -10.33 -10.50
C CYS A 138 21.69 -9.99 -11.90
N VAL A 139 21.46 -8.76 -12.35
CA VAL A 139 21.88 -8.29 -13.67
C VAL A 139 22.58 -6.93 -13.60
N THR A 140 23.45 -6.67 -14.59
CA THR A 140 24.05 -5.34 -14.83
C THR A 140 23.49 -4.66 -16.07
N LYS A 141 22.65 -5.37 -16.84
CA LYS A 141 22.03 -4.87 -18.05
C LYS A 141 20.80 -4.03 -17.74
N GLU A 142 20.56 -2.98 -18.52
CA GLU A 142 19.32 -2.21 -18.47
C GLU A 142 18.14 -3.08 -18.96
N MET A 143 17.38 -3.60 -18.01
CA MET A 143 16.17 -4.37 -18.27
C MET A 143 15.24 -4.33 -17.07
N SER A 144 13.98 -4.62 -17.31
CA SER A 144 12.99 -4.88 -16.25
C SER A 144 13.01 -6.36 -15.86
N ASN A 145 12.46 -6.69 -14.70
CA ASN A 145 12.29 -8.08 -14.29
C ASN A 145 11.53 -8.87 -15.37
N PRO A 146 12.13 -9.91 -15.95
CA PRO A 146 11.49 -10.69 -17.00
C PRO A 146 10.32 -11.56 -16.50
N ARG A 147 10.30 -11.89 -15.20
CA ARG A 147 9.30 -12.78 -14.57
C ARG A 147 8.87 -12.23 -13.20
N PRO A 148 8.15 -11.07 -13.15
CA PRO A 148 7.85 -10.37 -11.89
C PRO A 148 6.94 -11.17 -10.95
N ALA A 149 6.22 -12.17 -11.43
CA ALA A 149 5.32 -12.98 -10.62
C ALA A 149 6.07 -14.00 -9.75
N ASP A 150 7.24 -14.44 -10.16
CA ASP A 150 7.89 -15.61 -9.57
C ASP A 150 9.43 -15.51 -9.46
N LEU A 151 10.01 -14.35 -9.81
CA LEU A 151 11.44 -14.11 -9.77
C LEU A 151 11.77 -12.83 -9.02
N LYS A 152 12.62 -12.94 -8.02
CA LYS A 152 13.22 -11.77 -7.37
C LYS A 152 14.32 -11.22 -8.25
N PHE A 153 14.40 -9.90 -8.38
CA PHE A 153 15.25 -9.26 -9.38
C PHE A 153 16.04 -8.11 -8.76
N ILE A 154 17.35 -8.14 -9.00
CA ILE A 154 18.27 -7.06 -8.59
C ILE A 154 19.06 -6.58 -9.78
N LYS A 155 19.14 -5.26 -9.94
CA LYS A 155 19.97 -4.59 -10.92
C LYS A 155 21.05 -3.76 -10.25
N GLY A 156 22.25 -3.78 -10.78
CA GLY A 156 23.37 -2.95 -10.35
C GLY A 156 24.27 -2.57 -11.52
N GLU A 157 25.24 -1.70 -11.27
CA GLU A 157 26.17 -1.25 -12.31
C GLU A 157 27.26 -2.28 -12.59
N SER A 158 27.66 -3.07 -11.60
CA SER A 158 28.71 -4.09 -11.71
C SER A 158 28.53 -5.19 -10.69
N PHE A 159 28.84 -6.44 -11.07
CA PHE A 159 28.90 -7.58 -10.15
C PHE A 159 30.09 -7.54 -9.17
N SER A 160 31.07 -6.69 -9.42
CA SER A 160 32.17 -6.44 -8.48
C SER A 160 31.77 -5.50 -7.33
N ASN A 161 30.60 -4.88 -7.42
CA ASN A 161 30.08 -4.06 -6.34
C ASN A 161 29.50 -4.95 -5.22
N ALA A 162 30.17 -4.96 -4.07
CA ALA A 162 29.74 -5.73 -2.90
C ALA A 162 28.32 -5.36 -2.41
N GLU A 163 27.85 -4.13 -2.68
CA GLU A 163 26.49 -3.71 -2.31
C GLU A 163 25.43 -4.41 -3.14
N LEU A 164 25.69 -4.72 -4.42
CA LEU A 164 24.74 -5.50 -5.23
C LEU A 164 24.53 -6.88 -4.63
N LEU A 165 25.61 -7.57 -4.27
CA LEU A 165 25.55 -8.91 -3.69
C LEU A 165 25.04 -8.94 -2.26
N LYS A 166 25.16 -7.84 -1.50
CA LYS A 166 24.57 -7.73 -0.17
C LYS A 166 23.05 -7.59 -0.17
N ARG A 167 22.49 -7.08 -1.27
CA ARG A 167 21.04 -6.96 -1.44
C ARG A 167 20.38 -8.22 -2.00
N ALA A 168 21.20 -9.15 -2.47
CA ALA A 168 20.80 -10.46 -2.98
C ALA A 168 20.67 -11.45 -1.82
#